data_b58519470bd88ef1e7ec8f6ee1c77c7b
#
_entry.id   b58519470bd88ef1e7ec8f6ee1c77c7b
#
_cell.length_a   1.000
_cell.length_b   1.000
_cell.length_c   1.000
_cell.angle_alpha   90.00
_cell.angle_beta   90.00
_cell.angle_gamma   90.00
#
_symmetry.space_group_name_H-M   'P 1'
#
loop_
_entity.id
_entity.type
_entity.pdbx_description
1 polymer ?
#
loop_
_entity_poly.entity_id
_entity_poly.type
_entity_poly.pdbx_seq_one_letter_code
_entity_poly.pdbx_strand_id
1 'polypeptide(L)'
;MASRQVSPVLVNRKLLFAGIFLVSLSGLVLEVAITRIFSAAIWYHFAFVAVSVALVGLGASGLVVQHRVKKLKGKWAENLTIYAAWGITMFVPITLFVMHALASQVIYLPLFMVLFSVPFFLIGIIISSAFNAFASVAGRLYAADLVGASAGALLVVLFLVLTGGEGATLVVGLIASISGVIFSRIAKNTKKTIASLAFVAFAISLILLNQATQIFAIPTDPTAQKDLPIYLREHPGSKIVKTQWNSFSRIDVVEGGTSSEGLVAKVFIDGGAGTNIISWDGNVS
;
A
#
# COMPACT_ATOMS: atom_id res chain seq x y z
N MET A 1 -11.15 25.71 40.05
CA MET A 1 -10.41 26.06 38.82
C MET A 1 -11.22 25.57 37.62
N ALA A 2 -11.95 26.46 36.99
CA ALA A 2 -12.80 26.15 35.86
C ALA A 2 -11.93 25.78 34.65
N SER A 3 -12.07 24.54 34.16
CA SER A 3 -11.47 24.12 32.91
C SER A 3 -12.10 24.95 31.78
N ARG A 4 -11.33 25.86 31.19
CA ARG A 4 -11.69 26.45 29.90
C ARG A 4 -11.92 25.30 28.92
N GLN A 5 -13.17 24.92 28.73
CA GLN A 5 -13.57 24.17 27.55
C GLN A 5 -13.23 25.05 26.35
N VAL A 6 -12.21 24.66 25.61
CA VAL A 6 -11.94 25.23 24.29
C VAL A 6 -13.20 24.96 23.48
N SER A 7 -13.90 26.02 23.16
CA SER A 7 -15.09 25.97 22.29
C SER A 7 -14.72 25.11 21.06
N PRO A 8 -15.56 24.13 20.68
CA PRO A 8 -15.29 23.36 19.47
C PRO A 8 -15.28 24.35 18.30
N VAL A 9 -14.11 24.64 17.76
CA VAL A 9 -13.99 25.27 16.45
C VAL A 9 -15.00 24.54 15.58
N LEU A 10 -15.85 25.29 14.86
CA LEU A 10 -16.84 24.74 13.92
C LEU A 10 -16.07 23.98 12.83
N VAL A 11 -15.63 22.78 13.18
CA VAL A 11 -14.99 21.86 12.25
C VAL A 11 -16.06 21.39 11.30
N ASN A 12 -15.82 21.55 10.02
CA ASN A 12 -16.72 20.99 9.02
C ASN A 12 -16.70 19.46 9.17
N ARG A 13 -17.70 18.93 9.89
CA ARG A 13 -17.81 17.50 10.22
C ARG A 13 -17.81 16.61 8.97
N LYS A 14 -18.36 17.12 7.85
CA LYS A 14 -18.34 16.36 6.58
C LYS A 14 -16.91 16.15 6.07
N LEU A 15 -16.07 17.18 6.14
CA LEU A 15 -14.67 17.07 5.75
C LEU A 15 -13.89 16.14 6.68
N LEU A 16 -14.17 16.18 7.99
CA LEU A 16 -13.54 15.27 8.94
C LEU A 16 -13.86 13.79 8.63
N PHE A 17 -15.14 13.48 8.40
CA PHE A 17 -15.55 12.11 8.05
C PHE A 17 -14.99 11.68 6.71
N ALA A 18 -14.94 12.57 5.70
CA ALA A 18 -14.30 12.29 4.41
C ALA A 18 -12.79 12.03 4.54
N GLY A 19 -12.10 12.80 5.40
CA GLY A 19 -10.67 12.55 5.68
C GLY A 19 -10.42 11.19 6.32
N ILE A 20 -11.21 10.79 7.32
CA ILE A 20 -11.10 9.48 7.97
C ILE A 20 -11.46 8.36 7.00
N PHE A 21 -12.55 8.50 6.24
CA PHE A 21 -12.91 7.56 5.18
C PHE A 21 -11.74 7.27 4.24
N LEU A 22 -11.06 8.31 3.73
CA LEU A 22 -9.92 8.15 2.81
C LEU A 22 -8.72 7.48 3.50
N VAL A 23 -8.44 7.83 4.75
CA VAL A 23 -7.33 7.22 5.51
C VAL A 23 -7.58 5.74 5.73
N SER A 24 -8.78 5.35 6.12
CA SER A 24 -9.14 3.95 6.36
C SER A 24 -9.20 3.15 5.05
N LEU A 25 -9.70 3.78 3.97
CA LEU A 25 -9.62 3.22 2.61
C LEU A 25 -8.16 2.94 2.23
N SER A 26 -7.25 3.91 2.45
CA SER A 26 -5.84 3.74 2.13
C SER A 26 -5.19 2.62 2.95
N GLY A 27 -5.58 2.44 4.20
CA GLY A 27 -5.08 1.39 5.09
C GLY A 27 -5.41 0.00 4.56
N LEU A 28 -6.65 -0.23 4.16
CA LEU A 28 -7.07 -1.53 3.64
C LEU A 28 -6.52 -1.83 2.23
N VAL A 29 -6.43 -0.80 1.39
CA VAL A 29 -5.73 -0.93 0.10
C VAL A 29 -4.28 -1.34 0.32
N LEU A 30 -3.56 -0.71 1.26
CA LEU A 30 -2.18 -1.03 1.58
C LEU A 30 -2.05 -2.48 2.07
N GLU A 31 -2.89 -2.91 3.02
CA GLU A 31 -2.84 -4.24 3.61
C GLU A 31 -3.01 -5.33 2.53
N VAL A 32 -4.03 -5.20 1.69
CA VAL A 32 -4.27 -6.18 0.62
C VAL A 32 -3.16 -6.12 -0.44
N ALA A 33 -2.70 -4.93 -0.85
CA ALA A 33 -1.63 -4.80 -1.84
C ALA A 33 -0.32 -5.45 -1.35
N ILE A 34 0.09 -5.23 -0.08
CA ILE A 34 1.28 -5.86 0.50
C ILE A 34 1.11 -7.38 0.59
N THR A 35 -0.08 -7.87 0.97
CA THR A 35 -0.39 -9.29 0.99
C THR A 35 -0.12 -9.93 -0.37
N ARG A 36 -0.54 -9.28 -1.46
CA ARG A 36 -0.30 -9.75 -2.84
C ARG A 36 1.16 -9.67 -3.24
N ILE A 37 1.82 -8.56 -2.92
CA ILE A 37 3.25 -8.38 -3.19
C ILE A 37 4.07 -9.47 -2.48
N PHE A 38 3.84 -9.74 -1.20
CA PHE A 38 4.58 -10.76 -0.47
C PHE A 38 4.30 -12.17 -1.02
N SER A 39 3.04 -12.47 -1.39
CA SER A 39 2.69 -13.73 -2.04
C SER A 39 3.46 -13.93 -3.34
N ALA A 40 3.49 -12.92 -4.20
CA ALA A 40 4.14 -13.00 -5.51
C ALA A 40 5.66 -12.96 -5.43
N ALA A 41 6.22 -12.04 -4.65
CA ALA A 41 7.65 -11.78 -4.63
C ALA A 41 8.45 -12.76 -3.76
N ILE A 42 7.92 -13.12 -2.57
CA ILE A 42 8.62 -13.96 -1.61
C ILE A 42 7.97 -15.35 -1.58
N TRP A 43 6.90 -15.53 -0.78
CA TRP A 43 6.11 -16.75 -0.68
C TRP A 43 4.71 -16.46 -0.16
N TYR A 44 3.72 -17.26 -0.57
CA TYR A 44 2.33 -17.11 -0.13
C TYR A 44 2.15 -17.21 1.41
N HIS A 45 3.02 -17.94 2.10
CA HIS A 45 3.01 -18.03 3.57
C HIS A 45 3.22 -16.66 4.22
N PHE A 46 3.99 -15.76 3.58
CA PHE A 46 4.26 -14.43 4.12
C PHE A 46 3.13 -13.43 3.88
N ALA A 47 2.06 -13.83 3.18
CA ALA A 47 0.85 -13.03 3.08
C ALA A 47 0.28 -12.67 4.47
N PHE A 48 0.33 -13.59 5.45
CA PHE A 48 -0.12 -13.34 6.82
C PHE A 48 0.74 -12.30 7.56
N VAL A 49 1.98 -12.11 7.14
CA VAL A 49 2.86 -11.09 7.71
C VAL A 49 2.30 -9.70 7.47
N ALA A 50 1.65 -9.45 6.34
CA ALA A 50 1.05 -8.14 6.04
C ALA A 50 0.02 -7.73 7.10
N VAL A 51 -0.86 -8.66 7.50
CA VAL A 51 -1.85 -8.42 8.58
C VAL A 51 -1.15 -8.13 9.91
N SER A 52 -0.11 -8.91 10.24
CA SER A 52 0.65 -8.71 11.48
C SER A 52 1.34 -7.34 11.51
N VAL A 53 1.93 -6.92 10.38
CA VAL A 53 2.57 -5.61 10.20
C VAL A 53 1.56 -4.47 10.35
N ALA A 54 0.36 -4.62 9.78
CA ALA A 54 -0.72 -3.65 9.94
C ALA A 54 -1.13 -3.51 11.41
N LEU A 55 -1.34 -4.64 12.11
CA LEU A 55 -1.71 -4.64 13.53
C LEU A 55 -0.63 -4.02 14.42
N VAL A 56 0.65 -4.31 14.16
CA VAL A 56 1.78 -3.70 14.89
C VAL A 56 1.80 -2.19 14.69
N GLY A 57 1.70 -1.72 13.45
CA GLY A 57 1.70 -0.28 13.15
C GLY A 57 0.51 0.44 13.79
N LEU A 58 -0.70 -0.05 13.57
CA LEU A 58 -1.93 0.53 14.14
C LEU A 58 -1.93 0.49 15.67
N GLY A 59 -1.54 -0.64 16.27
CA GLY A 59 -1.49 -0.79 17.73
C GLY A 59 -0.46 0.13 18.38
N ALA A 60 0.76 0.22 17.82
CA ALA A 60 1.80 1.11 18.31
C ALA A 60 1.37 2.58 18.24
N SER A 61 0.65 2.98 17.19
CA SER A 61 0.14 4.35 17.04
C SER A 61 -0.86 4.71 18.15
N GLY A 62 -1.76 3.80 18.50
CA GLY A 62 -2.72 3.97 19.59
C GLY A 62 -2.03 4.24 20.92
N LEU A 63 -0.98 3.46 21.25
CA LEU A 63 -0.18 3.64 22.46
C LEU A 63 0.52 5.02 22.48
N VAL A 64 1.11 5.42 21.35
CA VAL A 64 1.79 6.72 21.25
C VAL A 64 0.79 7.87 21.42
N VAL A 65 -0.36 7.82 20.76
CA VAL A 65 -1.38 8.86 20.89
C VAL A 65 -1.91 8.91 22.32
N GLN A 66 -2.22 7.78 22.93
CA GLN A 66 -2.70 7.71 24.32
C GLN A 66 -1.68 8.30 25.32
N HIS A 67 -0.40 7.97 25.17
CA HIS A 67 0.66 8.51 26.04
C HIS A 67 0.84 10.03 25.86
N ARG A 68 0.63 10.53 24.65
CA ARG A 68 0.78 11.95 24.30
C ARG A 68 -0.49 12.77 24.38
N VAL A 69 -1.65 12.16 24.72
CA VAL A 69 -2.99 12.80 24.78
C VAL A 69 -2.98 14.15 25.49
N LYS A 70 -2.29 14.24 26.64
CA LYS A 70 -2.20 15.48 27.42
C LYS A 70 -1.50 16.62 26.65
N LYS A 71 -0.64 16.28 25.68
CA LYS A 71 0.13 17.22 24.84
C LYS A 71 -0.53 17.44 23.46
N LEU A 72 -1.40 16.54 23.02
CA LEU A 72 -2.06 16.56 21.70
C LEU A 72 -3.36 17.41 21.70
N LYS A 73 -3.37 18.60 22.28
CA LYS A 73 -4.53 19.50 22.28
C LYS A 73 -4.41 20.57 21.19
N GLY A 74 -5.51 20.80 20.48
CA GLY A 74 -5.67 21.90 19.51
C GLY A 74 -4.78 21.75 18.27
N LYS A 75 -4.11 22.84 17.86
CA LYS A 75 -3.30 22.92 16.62
C LYS A 75 -2.25 21.82 16.44
N TRP A 76 -1.82 21.16 17.53
CA TRP A 76 -0.86 20.08 17.46
C TRP A 76 -1.46 18.80 16.86
N ALA A 77 -2.70 18.45 17.23
CA ALA A 77 -3.40 17.30 16.68
C ALA A 77 -3.69 17.50 15.18
N GLU A 78 -4.11 18.73 14.79
CA GLU A 78 -4.34 19.09 13.39
C GLU A 78 -3.05 18.98 12.55
N ASN A 79 -1.94 19.45 13.06
CA ASN A 79 -0.65 19.37 12.38
C ASN A 79 -0.18 17.93 12.23
N LEU A 80 -0.35 17.11 13.27
CA LEU A 80 0.10 15.72 13.28
C LEU A 80 -0.61 14.89 12.21
N THR A 81 -1.93 15.07 12.02
CA THR A 81 -2.68 14.36 10.97
C THR A 81 -2.19 14.73 9.57
N ILE A 82 -1.88 16.02 9.33
CA ILE A 82 -1.35 16.48 8.04
C ILE A 82 0.05 15.89 7.79
N TYR A 83 0.96 15.96 8.76
CA TYR A 83 2.31 15.42 8.62
C TYR A 83 2.31 13.90 8.49
N ALA A 84 1.42 13.20 9.18
CA ALA A 84 1.26 11.76 9.02
C ALA A 84 0.79 11.39 7.59
N ALA A 85 -0.14 12.15 7.01
CA ALA A 85 -0.56 11.95 5.63
C ALA A 85 0.58 12.16 4.63
N TRP A 86 1.41 13.20 4.80
CA TRP A 86 2.62 13.41 4.00
C TRP A 86 3.64 12.28 4.20
N GLY A 87 3.79 11.82 5.46
CA GLY A 87 4.66 10.70 5.79
C GLY A 87 4.26 9.42 5.04
N ILE A 88 2.97 9.07 5.00
CA ILE A 88 2.49 7.92 4.23
C ILE A 88 2.90 8.05 2.76
N THR A 89 2.67 9.23 2.16
CA THR A 89 3.00 9.50 0.76
C THR A 89 4.50 9.35 0.47
N MET A 90 5.37 9.62 1.44
CA MET A 90 6.83 9.47 1.29
C MET A 90 7.31 8.05 1.58
N PHE A 91 6.84 7.43 2.68
CA PHE A 91 7.34 6.13 3.11
C PHE A 91 6.92 4.98 2.18
N VAL A 92 5.75 5.07 1.57
CA VAL A 92 5.28 4.04 0.64
C VAL A 92 6.24 3.83 -0.53
N PRO A 93 6.62 4.84 -1.35
CA PRO A 93 7.57 4.63 -2.44
C PRO A 93 8.97 4.27 -1.96
N ILE A 94 9.41 4.78 -0.78
CA ILE A 94 10.70 4.40 -0.19
C ILE A 94 10.71 2.90 0.10
N THR A 95 9.64 2.37 0.68
CA THR A 95 9.56 0.94 1.02
C THR A 95 9.56 0.06 -0.23
N LEU A 96 8.81 0.45 -1.28
CA LEU A 96 8.82 -0.25 -2.56
C LEU A 96 10.21 -0.22 -3.21
N PHE A 97 10.88 0.93 -3.19
CA PHE A 97 12.22 1.08 -3.74
C PHE A 97 13.25 0.21 -3.00
N VAL A 98 13.19 0.17 -1.66
CA VAL A 98 14.07 -0.70 -0.88
C VAL A 98 13.80 -2.18 -1.19
N MET A 99 12.53 -2.58 -1.31
CA MET A 99 12.18 -3.95 -1.67
C MET A 99 12.66 -4.31 -3.08
N HIS A 100 12.56 -3.40 -4.04
CA HIS A 100 13.12 -3.55 -5.38
C HIS A 100 14.65 -3.70 -5.33
N ALA A 101 15.35 -2.78 -4.67
CA ALA A 101 16.82 -2.75 -4.60
C ALA A 101 17.43 -3.99 -3.93
N LEU A 102 16.73 -4.57 -2.96
CA LEU A 102 17.12 -5.80 -2.27
C LEU A 102 16.58 -7.08 -2.95
N ALA A 103 16.09 -6.95 -4.19
CA ALA A 103 15.56 -8.06 -5.00
C ALA A 103 14.56 -8.94 -4.26
N SER A 104 13.80 -8.36 -3.33
CA SER A 104 12.77 -9.04 -2.51
C SER A 104 13.26 -10.29 -1.75
N GLN A 105 14.55 -10.39 -1.47
CA GLN A 105 15.12 -11.58 -0.81
C GLN A 105 14.52 -11.75 0.59
N VAL A 106 14.17 -13.00 0.91
CA VAL A 106 13.53 -13.36 2.19
C VAL A 106 14.38 -13.02 3.42
N ILE A 107 15.70 -12.97 3.28
CA ILE A 107 16.63 -12.60 4.37
C ILE A 107 16.34 -11.17 4.89
N TYR A 108 15.80 -10.29 4.05
CA TYR A 108 15.45 -8.92 4.40
C TYR A 108 14.00 -8.77 4.87
N LEU A 109 13.25 -9.87 5.03
CA LEU A 109 11.85 -9.83 5.48
C LEU A 109 11.65 -9.01 6.78
N PRO A 110 12.50 -9.13 7.82
CA PRO A 110 12.35 -8.29 9.02
C PRO A 110 12.46 -6.80 8.72
N LEU A 111 13.33 -6.41 7.78
CA LEU A 111 13.44 -5.01 7.33
C LEU A 111 12.17 -4.57 6.61
N PHE A 112 11.64 -5.39 5.71
CA PHE A 112 10.38 -5.08 5.00
C PHE A 112 9.22 -4.96 5.98
N MET A 113 9.13 -5.82 7.01
CA MET A 113 8.13 -5.72 8.07
C MET A 113 8.18 -4.37 8.79
N VAL A 114 9.38 -3.93 9.18
CA VAL A 114 9.56 -2.61 9.83
C VAL A 114 9.16 -1.48 8.89
N LEU A 115 9.65 -1.49 7.64
CA LEU A 115 9.35 -0.44 6.67
C LEU A 115 7.86 -0.33 6.37
N PHE A 116 7.17 -1.44 6.15
CA PHE A 116 5.72 -1.43 5.90
C PHE A 116 4.89 -1.11 7.16
N SER A 117 5.41 -1.34 8.38
CA SER A 117 4.71 -0.96 9.60
C SER A 117 4.62 0.57 9.77
N VAL A 118 5.55 1.33 9.18
CA VAL A 118 5.57 2.81 9.29
C VAL A 118 4.33 3.46 8.65
N PRO A 119 3.92 3.17 7.41
CA PRO A 119 2.67 3.68 6.86
C PRO A 119 1.45 3.33 7.71
N PHE A 120 1.33 2.09 8.22
CA PHE A 120 0.23 1.71 9.11
C PHE A 120 0.25 2.47 10.45
N PHE A 121 1.44 2.69 11.02
CA PHE A 121 1.61 3.52 12.19
C PHE A 121 1.10 4.94 11.93
N LEU A 122 1.44 5.54 10.79
CA LEU A 122 0.99 6.88 10.42
C LEU A 122 -0.52 6.94 10.17
N ILE A 123 -1.10 5.93 9.53
CA ILE A 123 -2.56 5.77 9.39
C ILE A 123 -3.21 5.73 10.77
N GLY A 124 -2.68 4.91 11.66
CA GLY A 124 -3.17 4.78 13.03
C GLY A 124 -3.04 6.07 13.85
N ILE A 125 -1.97 6.86 13.64
CA ILE A 125 -1.82 8.20 14.25
C ILE A 125 -2.98 9.11 13.84
N ILE A 126 -3.36 9.13 12.55
CA ILE A 126 -4.46 9.97 12.07
C ILE A 126 -5.79 9.52 12.71
N ILE A 127 -6.09 8.23 12.64
CA ILE A 127 -7.34 7.66 13.16
C ILE A 127 -7.44 7.88 14.68
N SER A 128 -6.42 7.46 15.44
CA SER A 128 -6.41 7.59 16.91
C SER A 128 -6.48 9.06 17.36
N SER A 129 -5.81 9.98 16.65
CA SER A 129 -5.88 11.41 16.95
C SER A 129 -7.28 11.98 16.69
N ALA A 130 -7.96 11.55 15.62
CA ALA A 130 -9.31 11.98 15.32
C ALA A 130 -10.31 11.48 16.36
N PHE A 131 -10.24 10.21 16.75
CA PHE A 131 -11.10 9.65 17.80
C PHE A 131 -10.91 10.36 19.14
N ASN A 132 -9.66 10.67 19.48
CA ASN A 132 -9.37 11.40 20.71
C ASN A 132 -9.88 12.84 20.68
N ALA A 133 -9.67 13.55 19.58
CA ALA A 133 -10.06 14.96 19.45
C ALA A 133 -11.59 15.14 19.32
N PHE A 134 -12.30 14.17 18.76
CA PHE A 134 -13.72 14.26 18.42
C PHE A 134 -14.56 13.14 19.06
N ALA A 135 -14.29 12.80 20.31
CA ALA A 135 -14.99 11.74 21.06
C ALA A 135 -16.51 11.89 21.07
N SER A 136 -17.05 13.13 21.04
CA SER A 136 -18.49 13.39 21.00
C SER A 136 -19.20 12.90 19.73
N VAL A 137 -18.45 12.60 18.67
CA VAL A 137 -18.97 12.08 17.38
C VAL A 137 -18.31 10.73 17.01
N ALA A 138 -17.74 10.03 18.00
CA ALA A 138 -16.99 8.79 17.80
C ALA A 138 -17.75 7.73 16.98
N GLY A 139 -19.06 7.55 17.22
CA GLY A 139 -19.87 6.60 16.46
C GLY A 139 -19.93 6.92 14.95
N ARG A 140 -19.98 8.21 14.57
CA ARG A 140 -19.95 8.62 13.16
C ARG A 140 -18.55 8.53 12.56
N LEU A 141 -17.50 8.79 13.35
CA LEU A 141 -16.12 8.55 12.93
C LEU A 141 -15.89 7.07 12.66
N TYR A 142 -16.38 6.20 13.54
CA TYR A 142 -16.30 4.75 13.35
C TYR A 142 -17.06 4.28 12.11
N ALA A 143 -18.24 4.84 11.86
CA ALA A 143 -18.96 4.55 10.62
C ALA A 143 -18.17 4.98 9.37
N ALA A 144 -17.54 6.16 9.38
CA ALA A 144 -16.71 6.63 8.28
C ALA A 144 -15.46 5.74 8.09
N ASP A 145 -14.85 5.29 9.17
CA ASP A 145 -13.72 4.35 9.19
C ASP A 145 -14.12 3.01 8.55
N LEU A 146 -15.19 2.38 9.02
CA LEU A 146 -15.65 1.10 8.48
C LEU A 146 -16.05 1.18 6.99
N VAL A 147 -16.78 2.23 6.60
CA VAL A 147 -17.18 2.41 5.20
C VAL A 147 -15.96 2.68 4.33
N GLY A 148 -14.98 3.43 4.84
CA GLY A 148 -13.71 3.66 4.15
C GLY A 148 -12.93 2.36 3.94
N ALA A 149 -12.78 1.57 5.00
CA ALA A 149 -12.12 0.26 4.93
C ALA A 149 -12.83 -0.69 3.95
N SER A 150 -14.16 -0.76 4.01
CA SER A 150 -14.96 -1.59 3.09
C SER A 150 -14.79 -1.14 1.63
N ALA A 151 -14.79 0.17 1.37
CA ALA A 151 -14.50 0.71 0.05
C ALA A 151 -13.08 0.37 -0.41
N GLY A 152 -12.10 0.41 0.49
CA GLY A 152 -10.72 0.00 0.22
C GLY A 152 -10.61 -1.46 -0.20
N ALA A 153 -11.31 -2.35 0.50
CA ALA A 153 -11.34 -3.78 0.17
C ALA A 153 -11.93 -4.07 -1.22
N LEU A 154 -12.89 -3.27 -1.67
CA LEU A 154 -13.47 -3.40 -3.01
C LEU A 154 -12.58 -2.74 -4.08
N LEU A 155 -12.08 -1.53 -3.82
CA LEU A 155 -11.33 -0.76 -4.81
C LEU A 155 -9.92 -1.29 -5.04
N VAL A 156 -9.33 -2.00 -4.08
CA VAL A 156 -7.99 -2.58 -4.26
C VAL A 156 -7.96 -3.56 -5.43
N VAL A 157 -9.03 -4.31 -5.67
CA VAL A 157 -9.14 -5.21 -6.83
C VAL A 157 -8.97 -4.43 -8.14
N LEU A 158 -9.64 -3.28 -8.25
CA LEU A 158 -9.53 -2.40 -9.41
C LEU A 158 -8.10 -1.82 -9.53
N PHE A 159 -7.51 -1.38 -8.43
CA PHE A 159 -6.16 -0.82 -8.43
C PHE A 159 -5.12 -1.87 -8.84
N LEU A 160 -5.22 -3.11 -8.34
CA LEU A 160 -4.33 -4.21 -8.72
C LEU A 160 -4.40 -4.49 -10.23
N VAL A 161 -5.60 -4.55 -10.80
CA VAL A 161 -5.79 -4.81 -12.23
C VAL A 161 -5.27 -3.65 -13.09
N LEU A 162 -5.50 -2.40 -12.68
CA LEU A 162 -5.14 -1.22 -13.47
C LEU A 162 -3.68 -0.81 -13.34
N THR A 163 -3.08 -0.97 -12.16
CA THR A 163 -1.76 -0.38 -11.87
C THR A 163 -0.73 -1.40 -11.35
N GLY A 164 -1.12 -2.66 -11.19
CA GLY A 164 -0.28 -3.68 -10.57
C GLY A 164 -0.19 -3.56 -9.05
N GLY A 165 0.53 -4.48 -8.42
CA GLY A 165 0.71 -4.48 -6.96
C GLY A 165 1.44 -3.22 -6.46
N GLU A 166 2.50 -2.86 -7.14
CA GLU A 166 3.33 -1.68 -6.86
C GLU A 166 2.52 -0.39 -7.05
N GLY A 167 1.80 -0.29 -8.18
CA GLY A 167 0.96 0.86 -8.48
C GLY A 167 -0.21 1.00 -7.49
N ALA A 168 -0.87 -0.10 -7.11
CA ALA A 168 -1.91 -0.10 -6.08
C ALA A 168 -1.37 0.40 -4.74
N THR A 169 -0.13 0.03 -4.40
CA THR A 169 0.55 0.53 -3.21
C THR A 169 0.86 2.03 -3.32
N LEU A 170 1.30 2.53 -4.48
CA LEU A 170 1.52 3.97 -4.71
C LEU A 170 0.21 4.77 -4.63
N VAL A 171 -0.93 4.20 -5.05
CA VAL A 171 -2.26 4.83 -4.91
C VAL A 171 -2.60 5.11 -3.45
N VAL A 172 -2.09 4.32 -2.48
CA VAL A 172 -2.22 4.61 -1.05
C VAL A 172 -1.64 5.98 -0.70
N GLY A 173 -0.45 6.31 -1.22
CA GLY A 173 0.18 7.62 -1.04
C GLY A 173 -0.67 8.76 -1.64
N LEU A 174 -1.29 8.54 -2.80
CA LEU A 174 -2.20 9.49 -3.40
C LEU A 174 -3.43 9.74 -2.53
N ILE A 175 -4.10 8.69 -2.06
CA ILE A 175 -5.28 8.79 -1.20
C ILE A 175 -4.92 9.49 0.12
N ALA A 176 -3.78 9.12 0.72
CA ALA A 176 -3.28 9.75 1.95
C ALA A 176 -3.00 11.24 1.74
N SER A 177 -2.37 11.64 0.62
CA SER A 177 -2.10 13.05 0.33
C SER A 177 -3.39 13.86 0.11
N ILE A 178 -4.43 13.29 -0.52
CA ILE A 178 -5.76 13.89 -0.62
C ILE A 178 -6.37 14.10 0.77
N SER A 179 -6.26 13.12 1.68
CA SER A 179 -6.69 13.29 3.07
C SER A 179 -5.93 14.42 3.77
N GLY A 180 -4.63 14.58 3.48
CA GLY A 180 -3.79 15.69 3.95
C GLY A 180 -4.31 17.07 3.49
N VAL A 181 -4.79 17.18 2.24
CA VAL A 181 -5.47 18.39 1.75
C VAL A 181 -6.74 18.68 2.58
N ILE A 182 -7.53 17.65 2.85
CA ILE A 182 -8.76 17.81 3.66
C ILE A 182 -8.41 18.27 5.07
N PHE A 183 -7.47 17.65 5.76
CA PHE A 183 -7.07 18.03 7.11
C PHE A 183 -6.43 19.43 7.16
N SER A 184 -5.67 19.82 6.14
CA SER A 184 -5.09 21.17 6.08
C SER A 184 -6.16 22.27 5.87
N ARG A 185 -7.25 21.95 5.15
CA ARG A 185 -8.42 22.84 5.02
C ARG A 185 -9.21 22.93 6.32
N ILE A 186 -9.36 21.83 7.07
CA ILE A 186 -9.96 21.84 8.41
C ILE A 186 -9.14 22.74 9.34
N ALA A 187 -7.82 22.64 9.28
CA ALA A 187 -6.89 23.48 10.05
C ALA A 187 -6.84 24.94 9.58
N LYS A 188 -7.53 25.29 8.48
CA LYS A 188 -7.52 26.63 7.85
C LYS A 188 -6.11 27.14 7.57
N ASN A 189 -5.19 26.25 7.17
CA ASN A 189 -3.79 26.57 6.93
C ASN A 189 -3.45 26.49 5.44
N THR A 190 -3.52 27.63 4.74
CA THR A 190 -3.30 27.73 3.30
C THR A 190 -1.93 27.20 2.88
N LYS A 191 -0.86 27.48 3.64
CA LYS A 191 0.50 26.98 3.32
C LYS A 191 0.54 25.46 3.32
N LYS A 192 -0.07 24.81 4.31
CA LYS A 192 -0.15 23.35 4.37
C LYS A 192 -1.08 22.76 3.32
N THR A 193 -2.13 23.47 2.94
CA THR A 193 -3.00 23.04 1.83
C THR A 193 -2.20 23.03 0.51
N ILE A 194 -1.43 24.08 0.23
CA ILE A 194 -0.55 24.12 -0.96
C ILE A 194 0.49 23.00 -0.92
N ALA A 195 1.13 22.78 0.23
CA ALA A 195 2.09 21.69 0.39
C ALA A 195 1.40 20.32 0.18
N SER A 196 0.20 20.09 0.74
CA SER A 196 -0.54 18.85 0.52
C SER A 196 -0.91 18.64 -0.96
N LEU A 197 -1.26 19.70 -1.70
CA LEU A 197 -1.48 19.63 -3.15
C LEU A 197 -0.19 19.27 -3.90
N ALA A 198 0.96 19.76 -3.45
CA ALA A 198 2.25 19.33 -4.02
C ALA A 198 2.51 17.83 -3.76
N PHE A 199 2.15 17.30 -2.59
CA PHE A 199 2.20 15.85 -2.32
C PHE A 199 1.24 15.04 -3.20
N VAL A 200 0.05 15.57 -3.51
CA VAL A 200 -0.88 14.94 -4.48
C VAL A 200 -0.22 14.89 -5.87
N ALA A 201 0.33 15.99 -6.35
CA ALA A 201 1.01 16.04 -7.63
C ALA A 201 2.21 15.07 -7.66
N PHE A 202 2.99 15.02 -6.59
CA PHE A 202 4.11 14.09 -6.44
C PHE A 202 3.64 12.62 -6.51
N ALA A 203 2.58 12.25 -5.78
CA ALA A 203 2.04 10.89 -5.81
C ALA A 203 1.54 10.50 -7.21
N ILE A 204 0.84 11.40 -7.91
CA ILE A 204 0.41 11.19 -9.29
C ILE A 204 1.63 10.97 -10.20
N SER A 205 2.66 11.82 -10.06
CA SER A 205 3.88 11.69 -10.86
C SER A 205 4.59 10.35 -10.66
N LEU A 206 4.63 9.84 -9.42
CA LEU A 206 5.22 8.52 -9.13
C LEU A 206 4.40 7.38 -9.75
N ILE A 207 3.07 7.45 -9.70
CA ILE A 207 2.20 6.45 -10.35
C ILE A 207 2.44 6.44 -11.86
N LEU A 208 2.43 7.60 -12.50
CA LEU A 208 2.66 7.73 -13.94
C LEU A 208 4.07 7.27 -14.32
N LEU A 209 5.07 7.65 -13.55
CA LEU A 209 6.45 7.21 -13.75
C LEU A 209 6.56 5.68 -13.65
N ASN A 210 5.96 5.08 -12.63
CA ASN A 210 5.99 3.62 -12.47
C ASN A 210 5.28 2.91 -13.62
N GLN A 211 4.15 3.44 -14.12
CA GLN A 211 3.47 2.87 -15.29
C GLN A 211 4.33 2.93 -16.55
N ALA A 212 5.13 4.00 -16.72
CA ALA A 212 5.97 4.18 -17.89
C ALA A 212 7.29 3.39 -17.82
N THR A 213 7.90 3.27 -16.63
CA THR A 213 9.29 2.80 -16.47
C THR A 213 9.43 1.54 -15.65
N GLN A 214 8.37 1.13 -14.93
CA GLN A 214 8.39 0.00 -13.98
C GLN A 214 9.50 0.13 -12.90
N ILE A 215 9.83 1.36 -12.50
CA ILE A 215 10.93 1.67 -11.57
C ILE A 215 10.75 1.03 -10.18
N PHE A 216 9.52 0.73 -9.80
CA PHE A 216 9.18 0.05 -8.55
C PHE A 216 8.81 -1.42 -8.77
N ALA A 217 9.03 -1.98 -9.97
CA ALA A 217 8.72 -3.38 -10.25
C ALA A 217 9.42 -4.29 -9.23
N ILE A 218 8.66 -5.08 -8.51
CA ILE A 218 9.17 -5.94 -7.44
C ILE A 218 9.52 -7.31 -8.03
N PRO A 219 10.82 -7.68 -8.06
CA PRO A 219 11.24 -8.98 -8.57
C PRO A 219 10.77 -10.09 -7.62
N THR A 220 10.60 -11.28 -8.15
CA THR A 220 10.52 -12.50 -7.33
C THR A 220 11.89 -12.75 -6.72
N ASP A 221 11.94 -13.16 -5.44
CA ASP A 221 13.19 -13.51 -4.77
C ASP A 221 13.97 -14.53 -5.63
N PRO A 222 15.16 -14.19 -6.13
CA PRO A 222 15.93 -15.06 -7.01
C PRO A 222 16.47 -16.30 -6.27
N THR A 223 16.49 -16.28 -4.94
CA THR A 223 16.93 -17.40 -4.09
C THR A 223 15.76 -18.30 -3.66
N ALA A 224 14.52 -17.87 -3.92
CA ALA A 224 13.35 -18.66 -3.55
C ALA A 224 13.29 -20.00 -4.28
N GLN A 225 12.78 -21.01 -3.59
CA GLN A 225 12.48 -22.32 -4.16
C GLN A 225 11.11 -22.31 -4.87
N LYS A 226 10.88 -21.28 -5.69
CA LYS A 226 9.69 -21.15 -6.55
C LYS A 226 10.01 -21.56 -7.97
N ASP A 227 9.02 -22.01 -8.70
CA ASP A 227 9.20 -22.53 -10.07
C ASP A 227 9.80 -21.50 -11.03
N LEU A 228 9.38 -20.22 -10.94
CA LEU A 228 9.90 -19.16 -11.82
C LEU A 228 11.41 -18.90 -11.61
N PRO A 229 11.92 -18.61 -10.39
CA PRO A 229 13.35 -18.46 -10.18
C PRO A 229 14.15 -19.72 -10.52
N ILE A 230 13.62 -20.92 -10.24
CA ILE A 230 14.25 -22.18 -10.59
C ILE A 230 14.34 -22.27 -12.11
N TYR A 231 13.24 -22.09 -12.83
CA TYR A 231 13.19 -22.14 -14.28
C TYR A 231 14.17 -21.17 -14.94
N LEU A 232 14.25 -19.93 -14.48
CA LEU A 232 15.18 -18.93 -15.02
C LEU A 232 16.66 -19.31 -14.78
N ARG A 233 16.97 -19.98 -13.68
CA ARG A 233 18.33 -20.47 -13.41
C ARG A 233 18.72 -21.69 -14.26
N GLU A 234 17.76 -22.59 -14.48
CA GLU A 234 17.99 -23.85 -15.23
C GLU A 234 17.96 -23.65 -16.74
N HIS A 235 17.33 -22.58 -17.23
CA HIS A 235 17.19 -22.27 -18.65
C HIS A 235 17.84 -20.92 -18.99
N PRO A 236 19.17 -20.86 -19.11
CA PRO A 236 19.87 -19.64 -19.52
C PRO A 236 19.36 -19.16 -20.89
N GLY A 237 19.03 -17.87 -20.97
CA GLY A 237 18.44 -17.24 -22.17
C GLY A 237 16.91 -17.11 -22.13
N SER A 238 16.23 -17.71 -21.16
CA SER A 238 14.83 -17.41 -20.88
C SER A 238 14.68 -16.04 -20.23
N LYS A 239 13.61 -15.35 -20.57
CA LYS A 239 13.29 -14.01 -20.04
C LYS A 239 11.80 -13.83 -19.80
N ILE A 240 11.45 -13.06 -18.78
CA ILE A 240 10.10 -12.63 -18.54
C ILE A 240 9.75 -11.58 -19.62
N VAL A 241 8.80 -11.90 -20.49
CA VAL A 241 8.34 -11.00 -21.58
C VAL A 241 7.12 -10.21 -21.20
N LYS A 242 6.35 -10.69 -20.22
CA LYS A 242 5.16 -10.00 -19.74
C LYS A 242 4.92 -10.31 -18.27
N THR A 243 4.64 -9.29 -17.49
CA THR A 243 4.11 -9.39 -16.13
C THR A 243 2.74 -8.70 -16.09
N GLN A 244 1.74 -9.36 -15.56
CA GLN A 244 0.39 -8.82 -15.42
C GLN A 244 -0.19 -9.20 -14.06
N TRP A 245 -0.76 -8.21 -13.37
CA TRP A 245 -1.51 -8.42 -12.15
C TRP A 245 -3.00 -8.61 -12.46
N ASN A 246 -3.62 -9.49 -11.73
CA ASN A 246 -5.07 -9.59 -11.64
C ASN A 246 -5.52 -9.42 -10.17
N SER A 247 -6.81 -9.63 -9.88
CA SER A 247 -7.35 -9.50 -8.52
C SER A 247 -6.78 -10.50 -7.51
N PHE A 248 -6.18 -11.59 -7.98
CA PHE A 248 -5.76 -12.72 -7.12
C PHE A 248 -4.27 -12.97 -7.13
N SER A 249 -3.57 -12.66 -8.25
CA SER A 249 -2.19 -13.10 -8.46
C SER A 249 -1.44 -12.19 -9.41
N ARG A 250 -0.11 -12.38 -9.44
CA ARG A 250 0.78 -11.90 -10.50
C ARG A 250 1.00 -13.03 -11.50
N ILE A 251 0.85 -12.72 -12.78
CA ILE A 251 1.10 -13.65 -13.88
C ILE A 251 2.35 -13.19 -14.61
N ASP A 252 3.35 -14.06 -14.69
CA ASP A 252 4.58 -13.84 -15.42
C ASP A 252 4.63 -14.80 -16.62
N VAL A 253 4.85 -14.27 -17.83
CA VAL A 253 5.02 -15.03 -19.06
C VAL A 253 6.50 -15.04 -19.40
N VAL A 254 7.07 -16.22 -19.56
CA VAL A 254 8.49 -16.43 -19.84
C VAL A 254 8.63 -17.07 -21.22
N GLU A 255 9.49 -16.48 -22.05
CA GLU A 255 9.86 -17.00 -23.36
C GLU A 255 11.37 -17.31 -23.39
N GLY A 256 11.78 -18.20 -24.30
CA GLY A 256 13.15 -18.68 -24.43
C GLY A 256 13.47 -19.81 -23.44
N GLY A 257 14.73 -20.22 -23.45
CA GLY A 257 15.18 -21.42 -22.76
C GLY A 257 14.99 -22.67 -23.64
N THR A 258 15.59 -23.77 -23.25
CA THR A 258 15.67 -24.97 -24.06
C THR A 258 14.28 -25.58 -24.30
N SER A 259 13.96 -25.76 -25.51
CA SER A 259 12.72 -26.27 -26.02
C SER A 259 12.51 -27.75 -25.74
N SER A 260 11.45 -28.10 -25.04
CA SER A 260 10.69 -29.27 -25.49
C SER A 260 10.03 -28.88 -26.82
N GLU A 261 10.05 -29.77 -27.81
CA GLU A 261 9.40 -29.52 -29.10
C GLU A 261 8.00 -28.92 -28.88
N GLY A 262 7.76 -27.76 -29.50
CA GLY A 262 6.49 -27.08 -29.43
C GLY A 262 6.28 -26.11 -28.24
N LEU A 263 7.20 -25.93 -27.30
CA LEU A 263 7.05 -24.96 -26.23
C LEU A 263 7.19 -23.52 -26.78
N VAL A 264 6.14 -22.73 -26.70
CA VAL A 264 6.14 -21.32 -27.11
C VAL A 264 6.49 -20.42 -25.92
N ALA A 265 5.86 -20.62 -24.78
CA ALA A 265 6.09 -19.86 -23.57
C ALA A 265 5.69 -20.66 -22.33
N LYS A 266 6.17 -20.22 -21.17
CA LYS A 266 5.74 -20.74 -19.88
C LYS A 266 5.12 -19.62 -19.05
N VAL A 267 3.98 -19.92 -18.42
CA VAL A 267 3.24 -18.97 -17.59
C VAL A 267 3.37 -19.38 -16.15
N PHE A 268 3.70 -18.42 -15.28
CA PHE A 268 3.80 -18.64 -13.84
C PHE A 268 2.79 -17.78 -13.10
N ILE A 269 2.19 -18.34 -12.05
CA ILE A 269 1.26 -17.66 -11.15
C ILE A 269 1.99 -17.43 -9.82
N ASP A 270 2.13 -16.16 -9.41
CA ASP A 270 2.88 -15.73 -8.21
C ASP A 270 4.29 -16.33 -8.14
N GLY A 271 4.93 -16.56 -9.30
CA GLY A 271 6.25 -17.15 -9.41
C GLY A 271 6.33 -18.63 -8.97
N GLY A 272 5.20 -19.24 -8.60
CA GLY A 272 5.10 -20.64 -8.14
C GLY A 272 4.56 -21.55 -9.23
N ALA A 273 3.27 -21.79 -9.29
CA ALA A 273 2.66 -22.72 -10.23
C ALA A 273 2.92 -22.33 -11.69
N GLY A 274 3.55 -23.24 -12.44
CA GLY A 274 3.87 -23.05 -13.85
C GLY A 274 3.01 -23.88 -14.78
N THR A 275 2.61 -23.31 -15.94
CA THR A 275 1.96 -24.03 -17.03
C THR A 275 2.61 -23.69 -18.37
N ASN A 276 2.59 -24.63 -19.31
CA ASN A 276 3.21 -24.47 -20.63
C ASN A 276 2.18 -23.97 -21.65
N ILE A 277 2.60 -23.05 -22.49
CA ILE A 277 1.92 -22.71 -23.74
C ILE A 277 2.69 -23.45 -24.85
N ILE A 278 2.03 -24.42 -25.48
CA ILE A 278 2.60 -25.21 -26.58
C ILE A 278 1.99 -24.76 -27.91
N SER A 279 2.78 -24.82 -28.97
CA SER A 279 2.24 -24.70 -30.33
C SER A 279 1.45 -25.97 -30.65
N TRP A 280 0.26 -25.78 -31.19
CA TRP A 280 -0.57 -26.88 -31.64
C TRP A 280 -0.85 -26.73 -33.12
N ASP A 281 -0.65 -27.82 -33.87
CA ASP A 281 -0.83 -27.89 -35.31
C ASP A 281 -2.29 -28.12 -35.73
N GLY A 282 -3.21 -28.24 -34.75
CA GLY A 282 -4.63 -28.51 -35.00
C GLY A 282 -4.98 -30.00 -35.12
N ASN A 283 -4.01 -30.90 -34.99
CA ASN A 283 -4.23 -32.34 -35.10
C ASN A 283 -4.56 -32.94 -33.73
N VAL A 284 -5.64 -33.70 -33.63
CA VAL A 284 -6.15 -34.41 -32.44
C VAL A 284 -5.96 -35.92 -32.52
N SER A 285 -5.07 -36.40 -33.42
CA SER A 285 -4.81 -37.85 -33.58
C SER A 285 -4.03 -38.44 -32.41
#